data_5c7cbe4858249dbe7d4e812f0c37bd2c
#
_entry.id   5c7cbe4858249dbe7d4e812f0c37bd2c
#
_cell.length_a   1.000
_cell.length_b   1.000
_cell.length_c   1.000
_cell.angle_alpha   90.00
_cell.angle_beta   90.00
_cell.angle_gamma   90.00
#
_symmetry.space_group_name_H-M   'P 1'
#
loop_
_entity.id
_entity.type
_entity.pdbx_description
1 polymer ?
#
loop_
_entity_poly.entity_id
_entity_poly.type
_entity_poly.pdbx_seq_one_letter_code
_entity_poly.pdbx_strand_id
1 'polypeptide(L)'
;MLSALLLGSLLAAGPSENPTLETRLAPLAKDHKGKIALAVKNLETGESYYRNADEVMPTASLIKVAVLIELYQQAQEDKLKLTDRVRLRAADKVPGSGILTEHFSDGADFSLRDAARLMIAFSDNTATNLVLDRVGVKSVNRRMEAWGFPNTRINAKVYLGSTTSVAPERTRRYGLGSTTAREMVELLEQLQMSERCRPFCKQAILNHLAKNADKDKFKRFLPADVVVMHKDGSTRDTRTDAGLIHTPAGIVAVCVLTTDNKDRRWHSDNAGNLLCARVAKEVYDHFASTKEPKTR
;
A
#
# COMPACT_ATOMS: atom_id res chain seq x y z
N MET A 1 40.96 41.70 51.55
CA MET A 1 39.83 40.72 51.39
C MET A 1 39.28 40.86 50.01
N LEU A 2 39.67 40.00 49.07
CA LEU A 2 39.16 39.98 47.70
C LEU A 2 38.05 38.92 47.62
N SER A 3 36.82 39.34 47.32
CA SER A 3 35.72 38.41 47.00
C SER A 3 35.74 38.11 45.49
N ALA A 4 35.96 36.85 45.16
CA ALA A 4 35.86 36.35 43.79
C ALA A 4 34.39 35.98 43.50
N LEU A 5 33.76 36.67 42.58
CA LEU A 5 32.46 36.26 41.99
C LEU A 5 32.71 35.16 40.94
N LEU A 6 32.21 33.96 41.21
CA LEU A 6 32.07 32.90 40.22
C LEU A 6 30.80 33.19 39.37
N LEU A 7 31.02 33.59 38.11
CA LEU A 7 30.00 33.57 37.08
C LEU A 7 29.82 32.12 36.58
N GLY A 8 28.74 31.46 37.02
CA GLY A 8 28.37 30.21 36.44
C GLY A 8 27.68 30.45 35.07
N SER A 9 28.33 30.01 33.98
CA SER A 9 27.74 30.01 32.63
C SER A 9 26.68 28.89 32.57
N LEU A 10 25.37 29.28 32.61
CA LEU A 10 24.30 28.41 32.16
C LEU A 10 24.46 28.17 30.66
N LEU A 11 24.89 27.00 30.29
CA LEU A 11 24.73 26.48 28.92
C LEU A 11 23.23 26.26 28.67
N ALA A 12 22.60 27.18 27.93
CA ALA A 12 21.29 26.97 27.42
C ALA A 12 21.35 25.80 26.42
N ALA A 13 20.69 24.68 26.76
CA ALA A 13 20.43 23.62 25.80
C ALA A 13 19.63 24.24 24.66
N GLY A 14 20.19 24.28 23.45
CA GLY A 14 19.47 24.69 22.25
C GLY A 14 18.24 23.78 22.02
N PRO A 15 17.21 24.25 21.32
CA PRO A 15 16.04 23.45 21.03
C PRO A 15 16.51 22.17 20.34
N SER A 16 16.11 21.02 20.89
CA SER A 16 16.34 19.72 20.24
C SER A 16 15.50 19.73 18.94
N GLU A 17 16.16 19.91 17.79
CA GLU A 17 15.48 19.76 16.51
C GLU A 17 14.91 18.34 16.43
N ASN A 18 13.61 18.22 16.24
CA ASN A 18 12.98 16.92 16.00
C ASN A 18 13.63 16.28 14.74
N PRO A 19 14.00 14.98 14.79
CA PRO A 19 14.63 14.33 13.64
C PRO A 19 13.71 14.40 12.41
N THR A 20 14.27 14.72 11.26
CA THR A 20 13.54 14.76 9.98
C THR A 20 13.12 13.36 9.54
N LEU A 21 12.17 13.26 8.60
CA LEU A 21 11.83 11.97 7.98
C LEU A 21 13.04 11.26 7.39
N GLU A 22 13.96 12.01 6.78
CA GLU A 22 15.20 11.44 6.24
C GLU A 22 16.06 10.81 7.32
N THR A 23 16.30 11.51 8.43
CA THR A 23 17.09 11.01 9.56
C THR A 23 16.52 9.72 10.13
N ARG A 24 15.17 9.60 10.15
CA ARG A 24 14.48 8.42 10.65
C ARG A 24 14.47 7.24 9.66
N LEU A 25 14.28 7.50 8.37
CA LEU A 25 14.03 6.46 7.38
C LEU A 25 15.30 6.00 6.63
N ALA A 26 16.30 6.85 6.46
CA ALA A 26 17.51 6.50 5.72
C ALA A 26 18.28 5.32 6.33
N PRO A 27 18.43 5.18 7.67
CA PRO A 27 19.08 4.01 8.28
C PRO A 27 18.35 2.71 7.98
N LEU A 28 17.01 2.69 8.07
CA LEU A 28 16.18 1.51 7.77
C LEU A 28 16.41 1.02 6.33
N ALA A 29 16.46 1.95 5.40
CA ALA A 29 16.70 1.65 4.00
C ALA A 29 18.14 1.16 3.72
N LYS A 30 19.13 1.69 4.43
CA LYS A 30 20.55 1.31 4.28
C LYS A 30 20.80 -0.12 4.78
N ASP A 31 20.15 -0.51 5.86
CA ASP A 31 20.36 -1.81 6.52
C ASP A 31 19.65 -2.96 5.81
N HIS A 32 18.67 -2.66 4.96
CA HIS A 32 17.90 -3.68 4.25
C HIS A 32 18.75 -4.43 3.21
N LYS A 33 18.64 -5.76 3.18
CA LYS A 33 19.34 -6.64 2.24
C LYS A 33 18.46 -7.01 1.05
N GLY A 34 18.29 -6.07 0.13
CA GLY A 34 17.50 -6.14 -1.10
C GLY A 34 17.42 -4.76 -1.74
N LYS A 35 16.68 -4.66 -2.82
CA LYS A 35 16.31 -3.35 -3.41
C LYS A 35 15.16 -2.76 -2.62
N ILE A 36 15.15 -1.43 -2.52
CA ILE A 36 14.11 -0.69 -1.81
C ILE A 36 13.75 0.59 -2.54
N ALA A 37 12.47 0.89 -2.61
CA ALA A 37 11.92 2.19 -2.96
C ALA A 37 10.93 2.63 -1.89
N LEU A 38 11.03 3.89 -1.46
CA LEU A 38 10.19 4.50 -0.44
C LEU A 38 9.60 5.81 -0.96
N ALA A 39 8.35 6.05 -0.64
CA ALA A 39 7.69 7.34 -0.79
C ALA A 39 6.79 7.59 0.41
N VAL A 40 6.88 8.78 0.98
CA VAL A 40 6.06 9.26 2.10
C VAL A 40 5.61 10.68 1.76
N LYS A 41 4.35 11.00 1.99
CA LYS A 41 3.81 12.36 1.83
C LYS A 41 2.68 12.61 2.83
N ASN A 42 2.83 13.62 3.66
CA ASN A 42 1.73 14.15 4.45
C ASN A 42 0.82 14.97 3.54
N LEU A 43 -0.46 14.59 3.47
CA LEU A 43 -1.41 15.18 2.51
C LEU A 43 -1.94 16.56 2.96
N GLU A 44 -1.70 16.94 4.23
CA GLU A 44 -2.10 18.26 4.76
C GLU A 44 -0.96 19.27 4.71
N THR A 45 0.25 18.86 5.10
CA THR A 45 1.42 19.75 5.17
C THR A 45 2.24 19.78 3.89
N GLY A 46 2.15 18.71 3.06
CA GLY A 46 3.00 18.50 1.89
C GLY A 46 4.42 17.98 2.22
N GLU A 47 4.78 17.82 3.51
CA GLU A 47 6.06 17.26 3.89
C GLU A 47 6.23 15.85 3.31
N SER A 48 7.37 15.57 2.70
CA SER A 48 7.58 14.34 1.95
C SER A 48 9.00 13.82 2.05
N TYR A 49 9.14 12.50 1.84
CA TYR A 49 10.43 11.82 1.72
C TYR A 49 10.37 10.79 0.57
N TYR A 50 11.38 10.82 -0.28
CA TYR A 50 11.50 9.94 -1.44
C TYR A 50 12.87 9.30 -1.51
N ARG A 51 12.92 7.98 -1.70
CA ARG A 51 14.15 7.22 -1.93
C ARG A 51 13.92 6.20 -3.02
N ASN A 52 14.67 6.28 -4.12
CA ASN A 52 14.50 5.45 -5.31
C ASN A 52 13.04 5.43 -5.78
N ALA A 53 12.28 6.51 -5.50
CA ALA A 53 10.82 6.52 -5.58
C ALA A 53 10.30 6.38 -7.01
N ASP A 54 11.13 6.63 -8.02
CA ASP A 54 10.81 6.55 -9.43
C ASP A 54 11.29 5.23 -10.08
N GLU A 55 11.94 4.34 -9.29
CA GLU A 55 12.31 3.01 -9.79
C GLU A 55 11.07 2.13 -9.93
N VAL A 56 10.91 1.52 -11.12
CA VAL A 56 9.80 0.59 -11.38
C VAL A 56 10.11 -0.73 -10.71
N MET A 57 9.25 -1.13 -9.77
CA MET A 57 9.42 -2.33 -8.97
C MET A 57 8.20 -3.26 -9.02
N PRO A 58 8.37 -4.57 -8.75
CA PRO A 58 7.26 -5.51 -8.63
C PRO A 58 6.38 -5.16 -7.43
N THR A 59 5.08 -5.30 -7.61
CA THR A 59 4.08 -4.98 -6.60
C THR A 59 3.62 -6.17 -5.77
N ALA A 60 3.79 -7.38 -6.28
CA ALA A 60 3.01 -8.52 -5.78
C ALA A 60 1.50 -8.14 -5.72
N SER A 61 0.81 -8.47 -4.63
CA SER A 61 -0.63 -8.17 -4.47
C SER A 61 -0.97 -6.71 -4.24
N LEU A 62 -0.01 -5.81 -4.04
CA LEU A 62 -0.29 -4.37 -3.92
C LEU A 62 -1.02 -3.81 -5.15
N ILE A 63 -0.79 -4.35 -6.34
CA ILE A 63 -1.47 -3.93 -7.59
C ILE A 63 -3.00 -4.09 -7.52
N LYS A 64 -3.54 -4.86 -6.58
CA LYS A 64 -4.99 -5.03 -6.37
C LYS A 64 -5.67 -3.70 -5.99
N VAL A 65 -4.92 -2.71 -5.54
CA VAL A 65 -5.42 -1.32 -5.37
C VAL A 65 -5.90 -0.76 -6.70
N ALA A 66 -5.12 -0.88 -7.76
CA ALA A 66 -5.49 -0.42 -9.10
C ALA A 66 -6.71 -1.17 -9.65
N VAL A 67 -6.79 -2.49 -9.39
CA VAL A 67 -7.96 -3.31 -9.76
C VAL A 67 -9.21 -2.85 -9.03
N LEU A 68 -9.11 -2.57 -7.74
CA LEU A 68 -10.22 -2.05 -6.93
C LEU A 68 -10.71 -0.68 -7.44
N ILE A 69 -9.79 0.22 -7.75
CA ILE A 69 -10.11 1.54 -8.30
C ILE A 69 -10.86 1.40 -9.63
N GLU A 70 -10.37 0.57 -10.55
CA GLU A 70 -11.04 0.36 -11.84
C GLU A 70 -12.43 -0.25 -11.68
N LEU A 71 -12.61 -1.19 -10.75
CA LEU A 71 -13.92 -1.76 -10.46
C LEU A 71 -14.92 -0.67 -10.04
N TYR A 72 -14.54 0.21 -9.12
CA TYR A 72 -15.41 1.28 -8.64
C TYR A 72 -15.60 2.39 -9.69
N GLN A 73 -14.62 2.64 -10.53
CA GLN A 73 -14.75 3.57 -11.65
C GLN A 73 -15.75 3.04 -12.70
N GLN A 74 -15.66 1.77 -13.07
CA GLN A 74 -16.63 1.16 -13.98
C GLN A 74 -18.06 1.14 -13.37
N ALA A 75 -18.17 0.93 -12.07
CA ALA A 75 -19.46 1.03 -11.38
C ALA A 75 -20.00 2.47 -11.37
N GLN A 76 -19.15 3.47 -11.20
CA GLN A 76 -19.48 4.90 -11.27
C GLN A 76 -19.90 5.33 -12.69
N GLU A 77 -19.38 4.67 -13.71
CA GLU A 77 -19.66 4.87 -15.13
C GLU A 77 -20.85 3.99 -15.63
N ASP A 78 -21.57 3.34 -14.73
CA ASP A 78 -22.71 2.44 -15.02
C ASP A 78 -22.39 1.27 -15.98
N LYS A 79 -21.08 0.89 -16.11
CA LYS A 79 -20.63 -0.23 -16.95
C LYS A 79 -20.85 -1.59 -16.30
N LEU A 80 -20.96 -1.63 -14.97
CA LEU A 80 -21.27 -2.81 -14.18
C LEU A 80 -21.95 -2.40 -12.87
N LYS A 81 -22.54 -3.36 -12.18
CA LYS A 81 -23.14 -3.14 -10.86
C LYS A 81 -22.35 -3.92 -9.80
N LEU A 82 -22.05 -3.29 -8.66
CA LEU A 82 -21.39 -3.96 -7.54
C LEU A 82 -22.23 -5.10 -6.95
N THR A 83 -23.53 -5.14 -7.26
CA THR A 83 -24.47 -6.21 -6.91
C THR A 83 -24.50 -7.35 -7.92
N ASP A 84 -23.82 -7.21 -9.08
CA ASP A 84 -23.74 -8.29 -10.06
C ASP A 84 -23.21 -9.56 -9.42
N ARG A 85 -23.83 -10.69 -9.79
CA ARG A 85 -23.50 -11.98 -9.18
C ARG A 85 -22.27 -12.60 -9.82
N VAL A 86 -21.45 -13.17 -8.98
CA VAL A 86 -20.26 -13.93 -9.35
C VAL A 86 -20.40 -15.33 -8.77
N ARG A 87 -20.41 -16.33 -9.65
CA ARG A 87 -20.47 -17.74 -9.25
C ARG A 87 -19.11 -18.37 -9.30
N LEU A 88 -18.66 -18.95 -8.20
CA LEU A 88 -17.39 -19.66 -8.08
C LEU A 88 -17.48 -21.03 -8.75
N ARG A 89 -16.60 -21.28 -9.70
CA ARG A 89 -16.45 -22.60 -10.33
C ARG A 89 -15.15 -23.25 -9.87
N ALA A 90 -15.06 -24.58 -9.89
CA ALA A 90 -13.80 -25.29 -9.61
C ALA A 90 -12.63 -24.76 -10.44
N ALA A 91 -12.85 -24.48 -11.73
CA ALA A 91 -11.85 -23.98 -12.65
C ALA A 91 -11.37 -22.53 -12.36
N ASP A 92 -12.09 -21.78 -11.53
CA ASP A 92 -11.70 -20.40 -11.16
C ASP A 92 -10.73 -20.39 -9.97
N LYS A 93 -10.65 -21.47 -9.23
CA LYS A 93 -9.85 -21.59 -8.01
C LYS A 93 -8.35 -21.64 -8.33
N VAL A 94 -7.61 -20.71 -7.74
CA VAL A 94 -6.15 -20.64 -7.86
C VAL A 94 -5.51 -20.66 -6.48
N PRO A 95 -4.28 -21.17 -6.33
CA PRO A 95 -3.63 -21.32 -5.03
C PRO A 95 -3.19 -20.00 -4.40
N GLY A 96 -2.60 -20.08 -3.21
CA GLY A 96 -1.96 -19.00 -2.49
C GLY A 96 -2.92 -18.25 -1.59
N SER A 97 -2.81 -16.91 -1.53
CA SER A 97 -3.57 -16.09 -0.58
C SER A 97 -5.07 -16.12 -0.85
N GLY A 98 -5.84 -16.11 0.22
CA GLY A 98 -7.30 -16.00 0.17
C GLY A 98 -8.02 -17.13 0.88
N ILE A 99 -9.34 -17.11 0.83
CA ILE A 99 -10.21 -18.09 1.49
C ILE A 99 -11.16 -18.79 0.50
N LEU A 100 -11.35 -18.26 -0.72
CA LEU A 100 -12.30 -18.85 -1.68
C LEU A 100 -11.88 -20.25 -2.14
N THR A 101 -10.59 -20.48 -2.34
CA THR A 101 -10.08 -21.76 -2.84
C THR A 101 -10.33 -22.89 -1.86
N GLU A 102 -10.01 -22.68 -0.59
CA GLU A 102 -10.01 -23.74 0.43
C GLU A 102 -11.32 -23.82 1.22
N HIS A 103 -12.05 -22.71 1.39
CA HIS A 103 -13.16 -22.62 2.34
C HIS A 103 -14.53 -22.45 1.69
N PHE A 104 -14.62 -22.30 0.36
CA PHE A 104 -15.89 -22.14 -0.34
C PHE A 104 -16.15 -23.30 -1.29
N SER A 105 -17.40 -23.80 -1.29
CA SER A 105 -17.84 -24.85 -2.20
C SER A 105 -17.95 -24.31 -3.63
N ASP A 106 -17.78 -25.20 -4.60
CA ASP A 106 -18.10 -24.93 -5.99
C ASP A 106 -19.57 -24.59 -6.11
N GLY A 107 -19.89 -23.58 -6.94
CA GLY A 107 -21.23 -23.05 -7.07
C GLY A 107 -21.60 -21.96 -6.07
N ALA A 108 -20.73 -21.64 -5.10
CA ALA A 108 -20.93 -20.50 -4.22
C ALA A 108 -21.17 -19.23 -5.05
N ASP A 109 -22.15 -18.44 -4.63
CA ASP A 109 -22.66 -17.28 -5.36
C ASP A 109 -22.67 -16.05 -4.44
N PHE A 110 -21.96 -14.98 -4.84
CA PHE A 110 -21.80 -13.76 -4.07
C PHE A 110 -21.74 -12.54 -4.98
N SER A 111 -21.82 -11.35 -4.40
CA SER A 111 -21.76 -10.12 -5.18
C SER A 111 -20.33 -9.78 -5.63
N LEU A 112 -20.23 -9.00 -6.71
CA LEU A 112 -18.92 -8.45 -7.16
C LEU A 112 -18.28 -7.58 -6.06
N ARG A 113 -19.10 -6.90 -5.24
CA ARG A 113 -18.63 -6.17 -4.05
C ARG A 113 -17.97 -7.10 -3.03
N ASP A 114 -18.55 -8.28 -2.80
CA ASP A 114 -17.98 -9.24 -1.84
C ASP A 114 -16.68 -9.85 -2.39
N ALA A 115 -16.61 -10.13 -3.70
CA ALA A 115 -15.35 -10.51 -4.34
C ALA A 115 -14.27 -9.44 -4.13
N ALA A 116 -14.60 -8.15 -4.30
CA ALA A 116 -13.66 -7.05 -4.04
C ALA A 116 -13.22 -6.98 -2.57
N ARG A 117 -14.13 -7.26 -1.61
CA ARG A 117 -13.76 -7.37 -0.19
C ARG A 117 -12.73 -8.45 0.05
N LEU A 118 -12.97 -9.65 -0.48
CA LEU A 118 -12.06 -10.78 -0.32
C LEU A 118 -10.71 -10.50 -0.99
N MET A 119 -10.73 -9.89 -2.19
CA MET A 119 -9.53 -9.45 -2.91
C MET A 119 -8.63 -8.55 -2.07
N ILE A 120 -9.20 -7.63 -1.30
CA ILE A 120 -8.44 -6.67 -0.50
C ILE A 120 -8.17 -7.21 0.91
N ALA A 121 -9.20 -7.66 1.63
CA ALA A 121 -9.08 -8.05 3.03
C ALA A 121 -8.13 -9.24 3.24
N PHE A 122 -8.29 -10.27 2.43
CA PHE A 122 -7.49 -11.52 2.51
C PHE A 122 -6.48 -11.65 1.36
N SER A 123 -6.35 -10.60 0.55
CA SER A 123 -5.53 -10.69 -0.66
C SER A 123 -5.92 -11.88 -1.55
N ASP A 124 -7.20 -12.28 -1.58
CA ASP A 124 -7.70 -13.48 -2.22
C ASP A 124 -7.41 -13.50 -3.74
N ASN A 125 -6.66 -14.50 -4.18
CA ASN A 125 -6.21 -14.61 -5.57
C ASN A 125 -7.34 -15.02 -6.50
N THR A 126 -8.21 -15.93 -6.07
CA THR A 126 -9.38 -16.37 -6.82
C THR A 126 -10.37 -15.20 -6.97
N ALA A 127 -10.66 -14.49 -5.86
CA ALA A 127 -11.48 -13.27 -5.93
C ALA A 127 -10.87 -12.20 -6.87
N THR A 128 -9.55 -12.05 -6.86
CA THR A 128 -8.86 -11.13 -7.78
C THR A 128 -9.14 -11.48 -9.24
N ASN A 129 -9.01 -12.77 -9.60
CA ASN A 129 -9.27 -13.21 -10.96
C ASN A 129 -10.73 -13.04 -11.37
N LEU A 130 -11.67 -13.32 -10.47
CA LEU A 130 -13.10 -13.11 -10.69
C LEU A 130 -13.44 -11.62 -10.91
N VAL A 131 -12.82 -10.71 -10.16
CA VAL A 131 -12.94 -9.26 -10.39
C VAL A 131 -12.33 -8.88 -11.74
N LEU A 132 -11.13 -9.37 -12.07
CA LEU A 132 -10.46 -9.08 -13.34
C LEU A 132 -11.24 -9.61 -14.55
N ASP A 133 -12.01 -10.68 -14.41
CA ASP A 133 -12.91 -11.17 -15.47
C ASP A 133 -14.02 -10.18 -15.81
N ARG A 134 -14.41 -9.35 -14.85
CA ARG A 134 -15.44 -8.33 -15.03
C ARG A 134 -14.86 -7.01 -15.53
N VAL A 135 -13.75 -6.53 -14.93
CA VAL A 135 -13.20 -5.21 -15.27
C VAL A 135 -12.19 -5.25 -16.43
N GLY A 136 -11.48 -6.38 -16.60
CA GLY A 136 -10.46 -6.58 -17.63
C GLY A 136 -9.09 -5.98 -17.28
N VAL A 137 -8.03 -6.79 -17.42
CA VAL A 137 -6.62 -6.40 -17.19
C VAL A 137 -6.23 -5.14 -17.96
N LYS A 138 -6.60 -5.07 -19.25
CA LYS A 138 -6.27 -3.91 -20.10
C LYS A 138 -6.99 -2.64 -19.66
N SER A 139 -8.19 -2.74 -19.07
CA SER A 139 -8.95 -1.59 -18.60
C SER A 139 -8.32 -0.99 -17.36
N VAL A 140 -7.86 -1.82 -16.41
CA VAL A 140 -7.07 -1.36 -15.26
C VAL A 140 -5.87 -0.53 -15.73
N ASN A 141 -5.09 -1.06 -16.69
CA ASN A 141 -3.89 -0.38 -17.17
C ASN A 141 -4.20 0.93 -17.89
N ARG A 142 -5.27 0.97 -18.72
CA ARG A 142 -5.70 2.23 -19.38
C ARG A 142 -6.15 3.27 -18.35
N ARG A 143 -6.81 2.86 -17.27
CA ARG A 143 -7.21 3.78 -16.20
C ARG A 143 -6.01 4.38 -15.50
N MET A 144 -5.03 3.56 -15.13
CA MET A 144 -3.81 4.04 -14.48
C MET A 144 -3.04 5.02 -15.38
N GLU A 145 -2.89 4.69 -16.66
CA GLU A 145 -2.25 5.56 -17.64
C GLU A 145 -2.99 6.90 -17.82
N ALA A 146 -4.32 6.86 -17.95
CA ALA A 146 -5.16 8.06 -18.07
C ALA A 146 -5.15 8.94 -16.81
N TRP A 147 -4.82 8.36 -15.65
CA TRP A 147 -4.66 9.10 -14.39
C TRP A 147 -3.25 9.63 -14.17
N GLY A 148 -2.30 9.32 -15.06
CA GLY A 148 -0.91 9.77 -14.98
C GLY A 148 0.04 8.78 -14.30
N PHE A 149 -0.35 7.51 -14.17
CA PHE A 149 0.42 6.44 -13.52
C PHE A 149 0.84 5.34 -14.51
N PRO A 150 1.69 5.64 -15.51
CA PRO A 150 2.02 4.69 -16.59
C PRO A 150 2.82 3.47 -16.14
N ASN A 151 3.49 3.52 -14.98
CA ASN A 151 4.25 2.39 -14.43
C ASN A 151 3.42 1.50 -13.50
N THR A 152 2.27 2.00 -13.03
CA THR A 152 1.32 1.23 -12.21
C THR A 152 0.46 0.34 -13.11
N ARG A 153 0.90 -0.91 -13.29
CA ARG A 153 0.30 -1.85 -14.25
C ARG A 153 0.10 -3.23 -13.66
N ILE A 154 -1.04 -3.84 -13.98
CA ILE A 154 -1.25 -5.27 -13.79
C ILE A 154 -0.91 -5.99 -15.09
N ASN A 155 -0.13 -7.07 -15.02
CA ASN A 155 0.42 -7.72 -16.20
C ASN A 155 -0.43 -8.92 -16.66
N ALA A 156 -1.10 -9.62 -15.75
CA ALA A 156 -1.85 -10.85 -16.00
C ALA A 156 -2.85 -11.12 -14.86
N LYS A 157 -3.66 -12.17 -15.00
CA LYS A 157 -4.37 -12.78 -13.86
C LYS A 157 -3.38 -13.52 -12.95
N VAL A 158 -3.75 -13.63 -11.67
CA VAL A 158 -2.94 -14.30 -10.66
C VAL A 158 -2.79 -15.79 -10.99
N TYR A 159 -1.57 -16.30 -10.98
CA TYR A 159 -1.17 -17.66 -11.38
C TYR A 159 -1.49 -18.07 -12.83
N LEU A 160 -2.06 -17.19 -13.62
CA LEU A 160 -2.41 -17.44 -15.02
C LEU A 160 -1.59 -16.58 -15.99
N GLY A 161 -0.38 -16.20 -15.60
CA GLY A 161 0.50 -15.33 -16.39
C GLY A 161 0.87 -15.88 -17.76
N SER A 162 0.98 -17.19 -17.91
CA SER A 162 1.29 -17.82 -19.18
C SER A 162 0.20 -17.67 -20.25
N THR A 163 -1.06 -17.57 -19.83
CA THR A 163 -2.23 -17.56 -20.74
C THR A 163 -2.95 -16.21 -20.78
N THR A 164 -2.81 -15.38 -19.76
CA THR A 164 -3.58 -14.13 -19.63
C THR A 164 -2.72 -12.86 -19.66
N SER A 165 -1.41 -12.99 -19.82
CA SER A 165 -0.51 -11.83 -19.85
C SER A 165 -0.82 -10.90 -21.01
N VAL A 166 -0.98 -9.62 -20.69
CA VAL A 166 -1.11 -8.54 -21.68
C VAL A 166 0.23 -7.88 -22.01
N ALA A 167 1.31 -8.28 -21.29
CA ALA A 167 2.66 -7.76 -21.45
C ALA A 167 3.69 -8.83 -20.98
N PRO A 168 4.00 -9.85 -21.81
CA PRO A 168 4.83 -10.99 -21.40
C PRO A 168 6.21 -10.61 -20.83
N GLU A 169 6.88 -9.61 -21.43
CA GLU A 169 8.18 -9.11 -20.94
C GLU A 169 8.06 -8.53 -19.51
N ARG A 170 7.01 -7.73 -19.28
CA ARG A 170 6.77 -7.18 -17.95
C ARG A 170 6.38 -8.26 -16.94
N THR A 171 5.61 -9.26 -17.39
CA THR A 171 5.25 -10.41 -16.53
C THR A 171 6.50 -11.18 -16.09
N ARG A 172 7.46 -11.42 -16.98
CA ARG A 172 8.74 -12.05 -16.64
C ARG A 172 9.54 -11.21 -15.65
N ARG A 173 9.57 -9.90 -15.82
CA ARG A 173 10.39 -8.98 -15.02
C ARG A 173 9.75 -8.64 -13.67
N TYR A 174 8.44 -8.41 -13.62
CA TYR A 174 7.75 -7.85 -12.46
C TYR A 174 6.64 -8.77 -11.90
N GLY A 175 6.42 -9.92 -12.48
CA GLY A 175 5.35 -10.83 -12.07
C GLY A 175 3.97 -10.25 -12.32
N LEU A 176 3.10 -10.31 -11.29
CA LEU A 176 1.69 -9.91 -11.36
C LEU A 176 1.51 -8.44 -11.78
N GLY A 177 2.34 -7.55 -11.26
CA GLY A 177 2.22 -6.12 -11.54
C GLY A 177 3.44 -5.33 -11.13
N SER A 178 3.47 -4.08 -11.54
CA SER A 178 4.54 -3.12 -11.26
C SER A 178 3.97 -1.76 -10.87
N THR A 179 4.78 -0.96 -10.20
CA THR A 179 4.54 0.46 -9.89
C THR A 179 5.87 1.14 -9.55
N THR A 180 5.83 2.45 -9.33
CA THR A 180 6.87 3.16 -8.60
C THR A 180 6.31 3.57 -7.21
N ALA A 181 7.18 3.80 -6.24
CA ALA A 181 6.71 4.22 -4.92
C ALA A 181 6.05 5.60 -4.99
N ARG A 182 6.55 6.50 -5.86
CA ARG A 182 5.96 7.81 -6.12
C ARG A 182 4.56 7.69 -6.72
N GLU A 183 4.40 6.93 -7.82
CA GLU A 183 3.08 6.75 -8.43
C GLU A 183 2.05 6.19 -7.46
N MET A 184 2.46 5.27 -6.59
CA MET A 184 1.54 4.67 -5.62
C MET A 184 1.10 5.69 -4.56
N VAL A 185 2.00 6.54 -4.04
CA VAL A 185 1.66 7.60 -3.09
C VAL A 185 0.76 8.64 -3.76
N GLU A 186 1.09 9.06 -4.98
CA GLU A 186 0.28 10.02 -5.74
C GLU A 186 -1.11 9.45 -6.12
N LEU A 187 -1.19 8.15 -6.42
CA LEU A 187 -2.47 7.45 -6.64
C LEU A 187 -3.35 7.47 -5.38
N LEU A 188 -2.75 7.20 -4.21
CA LEU A 188 -3.44 7.26 -2.91
C LEU A 188 -3.86 8.69 -2.56
N GLU A 189 -3.01 9.69 -2.85
CA GLU A 189 -3.34 11.11 -2.72
C GLU A 189 -4.51 11.49 -3.62
N GLN A 190 -4.47 11.11 -4.91
CA GLN A 190 -5.58 11.38 -5.83
C GLN A 190 -6.87 10.69 -5.37
N LEU A 191 -6.79 9.47 -4.86
CA LEU A 191 -7.94 8.77 -4.31
C LEU A 191 -8.53 9.54 -3.12
N GLN A 192 -7.68 10.07 -2.23
CA GLN A 192 -8.11 10.80 -1.03
C GLN A 192 -8.62 12.20 -1.34
N MET A 193 -7.91 12.96 -2.18
CA MET A 193 -8.08 14.41 -2.33
C MET A 193 -8.86 14.82 -3.58
N SER A 194 -8.84 14.03 -4.67
CA SER A 194 -9.46 14.44 -5.92
C SER A 194 -10.94 14.06 -6.01
N GLU A 195 -11.64 14.70 -6.97
CA GLU A 195 -13.04 14.41 -7.31
C GLU A 195 -13.19 13.34 -8.40
N ARG A 196 -12.10 12.70 -8.84
CA ARG A 196 -12.14 11.61 -9.86
C ARG A 196 -13.01 10.43 -9.43
N CYS A 197 -13.04 10.16 -8.12
CA CYS A 197 -13.99 9.24 -7.51
C CYS A 197 -15.11 10.03 -6.83
N ARG A 198 -16.36 9.76 -7.20
CA ARG A 198 -17.51 10.30 -6.44
C ARG A 198 -17.39 9.92 -4.96
N PRO A 199 -17.92 10.72 -4.03
CA PRO A 199 -17.76 10.49 -2.58
C PRO A 199 -18.10 9.06 -2.14
N PHE A 200 -19.18 8.49 -2.67
CA PHE A 200 -19.57 7.11 -2.36
C PHE A 200 -18.51 6.07 -2.79
N CYS A 201 -17.98 6.19 -4.02
CA CYS A 201 -16.96 5.28 -4.54
C CYS A 201 -15.65 5.42 -3.76
N LYS A 202 -15.22 6.67 -3.50
CA LYS A 202 -14.04 6.98 -2.67
C LYS A 202 -14.15 6.30 -1.30
N GLN A 203 -15.24 6.56 -0.59
CA GLN A 203 -15.45 6.00 0.75
C GLN A 203 -15.47 4.47 0.74
N ALA A 204 -16.09 3.86 -0.28
CA ALA A 204 -16.14 2.42 -0.40
C ALA A 204 -14.74 1.80 -0.64
N ILE A 205 -13.92 2.40 -1.52
CA ILE A 205 -12.54 1.97 -1.77
C ILE A 205 -11.71 2.08 -0.47
N LEU A 206 -11.76 3.21 0.21
CA LEU A 206 -11.05 3.43 1.48
C LEU A 206 -11.50 2.45 2.57
N ASN A 207 -12.79 2.16 2.65
CA ASN A 207 -13.34 1.15 3.57
C ASN A 207 -12.83 -0.27 3.27
N HIS A 208 -12.62 -0.62 2.00
CA HIS A 208 -11.98 -1.89 1.66
C HIS A 208 -10.52 -1.93 2.16
N LEU A 209 -9.74 -0.86 1.92
CA LEU A 209 -8.35 -0.77 2.34
C LEU A 209 -8.20 -0.80 3.87
N ALA A 210 -9.13 -0.18 4.63
CA ALA A 210 -9.14 -0.21 6.10
C ALA A 210 -9.35 -1.63 6.66
N LYS A 211 -9.99 -2.51 5.88
CA LYS A 211 -10.28 -3.91 6.28
C LYS A 211 -9.22 -4.92 5.84
N ASN A 212 -8.07 -4.47 5.33
CA ASN A 212 -6.95 -5.38 5.08
C ASN A 212 -6.55 -6.09 6.38
N ALA A 213 -6.48 -7.42 6.33
CA ALA A 213 -6.24 -8.27 7.48
C ALA A 213 -4.73 -8.45 7.81
N ASP A 214 -3.81 -7.95 6.96
CA ASP A 214 -2.37 -8.03 7.24
C ASP A 214 -2.04 -7.30 8.55
N LYS A 215 -1.29 -8.00 9.42
CA LYS A 215 -0.82 -7.48 10.72
C LYS A 215 0.71 -7.49 10.83
N ASP A 216 1.39 -7.98 9.80
CA ASP A 216 2.83 -8.22 9.83
C ASP A 216 3.64 -7.04 9.29
N LYS A 217 2.97 -6.11 8.57
CA LYS A 217 3.59 -4.94 7.94
C LYS A 217 3.13 -3.64 8.60
N PHE A 218 2.47 -2.73 7.89
CA PHE A 218 2.17 -1.38 8.40
C PHE A 218 1.53 -1.36 9.78
N LYS A 219 0.57 -2.25 10.05
CA LYS A 219 -0.14 -2.27 11.34
C LYS A 219 0.68 -2.78 12.52
N ARG A 220 1.80 -3.48 12.28
CA ARG A 220 2.50 -4.30 13.28
C ARG A 220 2.94 -3.52 14.52
N PHE A 221 3.49 -2.33 14.34
CA PHE A 221 4.06 -1.53 15.42
C PHE A 221 3.30 -0.23 15.69
N LEU A 222 2.19 -0.02 14.99
CA LEU A 222 1.31 1.13 15.25
C LEU A 222 0.39 0.84 16.44
N PRO A 223 -0.04 1.89 17.18
CA PRO A 223 -1.11 1.75 18.17
C PRO A 223 -2.37 1.13 17.55
N ALA A 224 -3.10 0.33 18.33
CA ALA A 224 -4.22 -0.45 17.84
C ALA A 224 -5.42 0.39 17.33
N ASP A 225 -5.53 1.62 17.79
CA ASP A 225 -6.56 2.60 17.43
C ASP A 225 -6.22 3.43 16.19
N VAL A 226 -4.99 3.32 15.66
CA VAL A 226 -4.59 4.03 14.45
C VAL A 226 -5.29 3.47 13.24
N VAL A 227 -5.98 4.33 12.50
CA VAL A 227 -6.62 3.96 11.25
C VAL A 227 -5.56 3.84 10.15
N VAL A 228 -5.45 2.63 9.60
CA VAL A 228 -4.55 2.32 8.47
C VAL A 228 -5.37 1.74 7.33
N MET A 229 -5.43 2.46 6.23
CA MET A 229 -6.09 2.04 4.99
C MET A 229 -5.03 1.62 3.98
N HIS A 230 -4.76 0.32 3.86
CA HIS A 230 -3.59 -0.15 3.12
C HIS A 230 -3.85 -1.42 2.31
N LYS A 231 -2.92 -1.72 1.41
CA LYS A 231 -2.81 -3.01 0.76
C LYS A 231 -1.36 -3.45 0.74
N ASP A 232 -1.15 -4.66 1.20
CA ASP A 232 0.13 -5.37 1.22
C ASP A 232 0.34 -6.25 -0.01
N GLY A 233 1.59 -6.67 -0.21
CA GLY A 233 1.95 -7.66 -1.21
C GLY A 233 3.17 -8.49 -0.80
N SER A 234 3.17 -9.77 -1.19
CA SER A 234 4.27 -10.70 -0.88
C SER A 234 4.46 -11.72 -1.99
N THR A 235 5.73 -11.94 -2.36
CA THR A 235 6.20 -13.10 -3.12
C THR A 235 7.39 -13.71 -2.37
N ARG A 236 8.10 -14.65 -2.98
CA ARG A 236 9.25 -15.29 -2.36
C ARG A 236 10.33 -14.29 -1.92
N ASP A 237 10.57 -13.23 -2.71
CA ASP A 237 11.65 -12.25 -2.51
C ASP A 237 11.18 -10.78 -2.58
N THR A 238 9.87 -10.57 -2.61
CA THR A 238 9.25 -9.24 -2.65
C THR A 238 8.36 -9.07 -1.44
N ARG A 239 8.45 -7.91 -0.78
CA ARG A 239 7.52 -7.45 0.26
C ARG A 239 7.16 -6.00 -0.02
N THR A 240 5.88 -5.72 -0.08
CA THR A 240 5.37 -4.38 -0.36
C THR A 240 4.24 -4.04 0.57
N ASP A 241 4.08 -2.77 0.87
CA ASP A 241 2.88 -2.23 1.50
C ASP A 241 2.70 -0.77 1.11
N ALA A 242 1.47 -0.35 0.85
CA ALA A 242 1.16 1.04 0.61
C ALA A 242 -0.25 1.38 1.10
N GLY A 243 -0.40 2.60 1.61
CA GLY A 243 -1.67 3.02 2.17
C GLY A 243 -1.64 4.42 2.77
N LEU A 244 -2.74 4.76 3.41
CA LEU A 244 -2.97 5.98 4.16
C LEU A 244 -2.95 5.66 5.65
N ILE A 245 -2.13 6.38 6.41
CA ILE A 245 -2.01 6.28 7.86
C ILE A 245 -2.55 7.57 8.46
N HIS A 246 -3.53 7.47 9.35
CA HIS A 246 -4.01 8.62 10.11
C HIS A 246 -3.03 8.92 11.24
N THR A 247 -2.53 10.14 11.27
CA THR A 247 -1.62 10.62 12.31
C THR A 247 -2.21 11.84 12.99
N PRO A 248 -1.73 12.26 14.18
CA PRO A 248 -2.15 13.52 14.80
C PRO A 248 -1.94 14.77 13.92
N ALA A 249 -0.95 14.75 13.02
CA ALA A 249 -0.68 15.86 12.08
C ALA A 249 -1.32 15.67 10.69
N GLY A 250 -2.35 14.80 10.57
CA GLY A 250 -3.09 14.60 9.34
C GLY A 250 -2.88 13.22 8.71
N ILE A 251 -3.37 13.05 7.49
CA ILE A 251 -3.28 11.80 6.73
C ILE A 251 -1.95 11.75 5.99
N VAL A 252 -1.23 10.64 6.16
CA VAL A 252 0.05 10.41 5.49
C VAL A 252 -0.08 9.25 4.51
N ALA A 253 0.24 9.49 3.24
CA ALA A 253 0.38 8.46 2.22
C ALA A 253 1.78 7.87 2.29
N VAL A 254 1.87 6.55 2.36
CA VAL A 254 3.13 5.80 2.49
C VAL A 254 3.16 4.67 1.48
N CYS A 255 4.31 4.47 0.83
CA CYS A 255 4.58 3.31 0.00
C CYS A 255 5.98 2.76 0.28
N VAL A 256 6.05 1.46 0.55
CA VAL A 256 7.28 0.69 0.72
C VAL A 256 7.28 -0.44 -0.31
N LEU A 257 8.25 -0.43 -1.21
CA LEU A 257 8.48 -1.50 -2.17
C LEU A 257 9.84 -2.12 -1.90
N THR A 258 9.89 -3.45 -1.75
CA THR A 258 11.15 -4.19 -1.68
C THR A 258 11.14 -5.38 -2.62
N THR A 259 12.28 -5.66 -3.24
CA THR A 259 12.49 -6.85 -4.08
C THR A 259 13.93 -7.33 -3.99
N ASP A 260 14.22 -8.49 -4.55
CA ASP A 260 15.54 -9.14 -4.44
C ASP A 260 15.95 -9.38 -2.96
N ASN A 261 14.97 -9.53 -2.08
CA ASN A 261 15.19 -9.70 -0.65
C ASN A 261 15.98 -10.98 -0.37
N LYS A 262 17.02 -10.88 0.46
CA LYS A 262 17.80 -12.06 0.88
C LYS A 262 17.02 -12.95 1.85
N ASP A 263 16.19 -12.34 2.71
CA ASP A 263 15.27 -13.09 3.57
C ASP A 263 14.04 -13.50 2.77
N ARG A 264 13.91 -14.81 2.54
CA ARG A 264 12.82 -15.43 1.75
C ARG A 264 11.83 -16.21 2.59
N ARG A 265 11.94 -16.11 3.91
CA ARG A 265 11.05 -16.83 4.83
C ARG A 265 9.61 -16.32 4.73
N TRP A 266 8.66 -17.23 4.82
CA TRP A 266 7.25 -16.93 4.99
C TRP A 266 6.92 -16.89 6.49
N HIS A 267 7.38 -15.82 7.14
CA HIS A 267 7.24 -15.61 8.58
C HIS A 267 6.95 -14.12 8.87
N SER A 268 6.25 -13.85 9.95
CA SER A 268 5.96 -12.46 10.38
C SER A 268 7.25 -11.63 10.55
N ASP A 269 8.34 -12.23 11.02
CA ASP A 269 9.65 -11.59 11.19
C ASP A 269 10.53 -11.57 9.92
N ASN A 270 9.93 -11.78 8.74
CA ASN A 270 10.66 -11.56 7.49
C ASN A 270 11.19 -10.12 7.43
N ALA A 271 12.46 -9.94 7.02
CA ALA A 271 13.13 -8.64 7.03
C ALA A 271 12.39 -7.57 6.21
N GLY A 272 11.73 -7.95 5.11
CA GLY A 272 10.91 -7.01 4.31
C GLY A 272 9.59 -6.65 5.02
N ASN A 273 8.96 -7.57 5.75
CA ASN A 273 7.78 -7.27 6.57
C ASN A 273 8.16 -6.29 7.69
N LEU A 274 9.26 -6.58 8.40
CA LEU A 274 9.78 -5.71 9.45
C LEU A 274 10.15 -4.32 8.94
N LEU A 275 10.71 -4.23 7.74
CA LEU A 275 11.00 -2.93 7.13
C LEU A 275 9.72 -2.13 6.90
N CYS A 276 8.69 -2.72 6.29
CA CYS A 276 7.39 -2.06 6.11
C CYS A 276 6.82 -1.57 7.45
N ALA A 277 6.86 -2.43 8.48
CA ALA A 277 6.35 -2.11 9.81
C ALA A 277 7.13 -0.97 10.49
N ARG A 278 8.46 -0.98 10.43
CA ARG A 278 9.32 0.06 11.00
C ARG A 278 9.15 1.39 10.27
N VAL A 279 9.06 1.37 8.93
CA VAL A 279 8.81 2.60 8.16
C VAL A 279 7.47 3.22 8.59
N ALA A 280 6.40 2.43 8.70
CA ALA A 280 5.11 2.94 9.15
C ALA A 280 5.18 3.52 10.58
N LYS A 281 5.92 2.86 11.48
CA LYS A 281 6.11 3.33 12.86
C LYS A 281 6.88 4.66 12.90
N GLU A 282 8.02 4.76 12.21
CA GLU A 282 8.82 5.99 12.17
C GLU A 282 8.06 7.17 11.54
N VAL A 283 7.28 6.90 10.50
CA VAL A 283 6.40 7.90 9.87
C VAL A 283 5.34 8.38 10.88
N TYR A 284 4.67 7.44 11.55
CA TYR A 284 3.66 7.78 12.56
C TYR A 284 4.27 8.60 13.70
N ASP A 285 5.40 8.17 14.26
CA ASP A 285 6.06 8.85 15.38
C ASP A 285 6.53 10.25 14.99
N HIS A 286 7.05 10.42 13.77
CA HIS A 286 7.43 11.74 13.26
C HIS A 286 6.24 12.71 13.28
N PHE A 287 5.12 12.31 12.70
CA PHE A 287 3.93 13.14 12.60
C PHE A 287 3.09 13.18 13.89
N ALA A 288 3.34 12.31 14.85
CA ALA A 288 2.75 12.41 16.19
C ALA A 288 3.49 13.43 17.06
N SER A 289 4.83 13.53 16.93
CA SER A 289 5.65 14.45 17.70
C SER A 289 5.56 15.92 17.23
N THR A 290 5.10 16.17 16.01
CA THR A 290 4.97 17.54 15.47
C THR A 290 3.76 18.30 16.02
N LYS A 291 2.86 17.66 16.75
CA LYS A 291 1.73 18.29 17.47
C LYS A 291 2.04 18.48 18.95
N GLU A 292 3.06 19.25 19.33
CA GLU A 292 2.98 19.91 20.62
C GLU A 292 1.94 21.05 20.54
N PRO A 293 0.99 21.14 21.49
CA PRO A 293 0.03 22.21 21.49
C PRO A 293 0.80 23.52 21.65
N LYS A 294 0.63 24.46 20.71
CA LYS A 294 0.95 25.86 21.00
C LYS A 294 0.11 26.24 22.21
N THR A 295 0.70 26.17 23.39
CA THR A 295 0.14 26.80 24.59
C THR A 295 -0.09 28.27 24.25
N ARG A 296 -1.34 28.65 24.22
CA ARG A 296 -1.77 30.06 24.17
C ARG A 296 -1.57 30.69 25.53
#